data_6d1a92cb2b144356544ff86a30c93192
#
_entry.id   6d1a92cb2b144356544ff86a30c93192
#
_cell.length_a   1.000
_cell.length_b   1.000
_cell.length_c   1.000
_cell.angle_alpha   90.00
_cell.angle_beta   90.00
_cell.angle_gamma   90.00
#
_symmetry.space_group_name_H-M   'P 1'
#
loop_
_entity.id
_entity.type
_entity.pdbx_description
1 polymer ?
#
loop_
_entity_poly.entity_id
_entity_poly.type
_entity_poly.pdbx_seq_one_letter_code
_entity_poly.pdbx_strand_id
1 'polypeptide(L)'
;MSEFKLLTCIEEEDGVNLAELACKPVRTGTASLSRKEAETLLLQVPTWSLGEREITREFRFRDFRQAMDFVNNVASIANAEDHHPDIFVSYNNVRLTLSTHKIGGLSMNDFIMAAKIDLLAIQWTV
;
A
#
# COMPACT_ATOMS: atom_id res chain seq x y z
N MET A 1 -24.19 -13.20 -9.27
CA MET A 1 -24.07 -12.95 -9.63
C MET A 1 -24.09 -12.52 -9.90
N SER A 2 -24.14 -11.95 -9.76
CA SER A 2 -24.07 -11.37 -10.14
C SER A 2 -24.44 -10.71 -10.30
N GLU A 3 -24.42 -10.14 -10.24
CA GLU A 3 -24.51 -9.50 -10.64
C GLU A 3 -24.51 -8.87 -10.49
N PHE A 4 -24.55 -8.68 -10.18
CA PHE A 4 -24.14 -8.07 -10.19
C PHE A 4 -23.47 -7.98 -10.33
N LYS A 5 -22.92 -8.03 -10.38
CA LYS A 5 -21.92 -7.85 -10.73
C LYS A 5 -21.71 -7.32 -11.36
N LEU A 6 -21.89 -6.53 -11.45
CA LEU A 6 -21.60 -5.96 -12.06
C LEU A 6 -21.49 -5.34 -12.09
N LEU A 7 -21.40 -4.91 -11.86
CA LEU A 7 -21.10 -4.32 -11.95
C LEU A 7 -20.54 -4.19 -12.14
N THR A 8 -20.15 -4.16 -12.28
CA THR A 8 -19.44 -4.18 -12.37
C THR A 8 -18.76 -4.50 -12.67
N CYS A 9 -18.38 -4.21 -13.38
CA CYS A 9 -17.49 -4.62 -13.49
C CYS A 9 -16.46 -4.48 -13.01
N ILE A 10 -16.29 -3.92 -13.28
CA ILE A 10 -15.46 -3.63 -12.30
C ILE A 10 -15.69 -4.48 -11.23
N GLU A 11 -16.78 -4.89 -11.11
CA GLU A 11 -17.23 -5.71 -10.17
C GLU A 11 -16.35 -6.75 -9.91
N GLU A 12 -15.88 -7.31 -10.80
CA GLU A 12 -15.04 -8.31 -10.72
C GLU A 12 -13.87 -7.94 -10.05
N GLU A 13 -13.19 -7.01 -10.53
CA GLU A 13 -12.06 -6.56 -9.94
C GLU A 13 -12.34 -6.00 -8.68
N ASP A 14 -13.45 -5.44 -8.52
CA ASP A 14 -13.81 -4.87 -7.30
C ASP A 14 -13.85 -5.89 -6.23
N GLY A 15 -14.00 -7.12 -6.59
CA GLY A 15 -14.06 -8.16 -5.61
C GLY A 15 -12.69 -8.53 -5.06
N VAL A 16 -11.63 -7.99 -5.65
CA VAL A 16 -10.28 -8.33 -5.23
C VAL A 16 -9.90 -7.51 -4.01
N ASN A 17 -9.53 -8.20 -2.93
CA ASN A 17 -9.07 -7.53 -1.72
C ASN A 17 -7.54 -7.49 -1.78
N LEU A 18 -6.99 -6.30 -1.97
CA LEU A 18 -5.55 -6.14 -2.13
C LEU A 18 -4.75 -6.71 -0.96
N ALA A 19 -5.28 -6.60 0.26
CA ALA A 19 -4.55 -7.09 1.42
C ALA A 19 -4.35 -8.59 1.40
N GLU A 20 -5.15 -9.33 0.63
CA GLU A 20 -5.05 -10.77 0.55
C GLU A 20 -4.12 -11.25 -0.56
N LEU A 21 -3.64 -10.34 -1.37
CA LEU A 21 -2.75 -10.70 -2.46
C LEU A 21 -1.30 -10.70 -1.97
N ALA A 22 -0.45 -11.41 -2.68
CA ALA A 22 0.97 -11.42 -2.40
C ALA A 22 1.69 -10.56 -3.43
N CYS A 23 2.73 -9.86 -3.00
CA CYS A 23 3.56 -9.11 -3.92
C CYS A 23 4.32 -10.08 -4.80
N LYS A 24 4.59 -9.70 -6.04
CA LYS A 24 5.30 -10.52 -7.00
C LYS A 24 6.50 -9.78 -7.54
N PRO A 25 7.55 -10.50 -7.94
CA PRO A 25 8.71 -9.84 -8.51
C PRO A 25 8.30 -9.03 -9.74
N VAL A 26 8.89 -7.85 -9.88
CA VAL A 26 8.63 -6.99 -11.02
C VAL A 26 9.92 -6.92 -11.84
N ARG A 27 9.80 -7.15 -13.14
CA ARG A 27 10.96 -7.13 -14.01
C ARG A 27 11.30 -5.71 -14.42
N THR A 28 12.60 -5.45 -14.53
CA THR A 28 13.08 -4.19 -15.08
C THR A 28 12.48 -4.04 -16.49
N GLY A 29 12.00 -2.86 -16.79
CA GLY A 29 11.40 -2.61 -18.10
C GLY A 29 9.88 -2.78 -18.13
N THR A 30 9.29 -3.33 -17.08
CA THR A 30 7.85 -3.42 -16.98
C THR A 30 7.28 -2.01 -16.91
N ALA A 31 6.18 -1.76 -17.59
CA ALA A 31 5.56 -0.44 -17.55
C ALA A 31 4.94 -0.22 -16.16
N SER A 32 5.09 0.98 -15.62
CA SER A 32 4.43 1.31 -14.36
C SER A 32 2.95 1.48 -14.63
N LEU A 33 2.17 1.45 -13.56
CA LEU A 33 0.72 1.66 -13.67
C LEU A 33 0.46 3.05 -14.24
N SER A 34 -0.58 3.16 -15.04
CA SER A 34 -1.01 4.45 -15.53
C SER A 34 -1.65 5.21 -14.38
N ARG A 35 -1.80 6.52 -14.55
CA ARG A 35 -2.45 7.34 -13.53
C ARG A 35 -3.85 6.82 -13.24
N LYS A 36 -4.58 6.45 -14.27
CA LYS A 36 -5.93 5.97 -14.12
C LYS A 36 -5.99 4.66 -13.37
N GLU A 37 -5.07 3.75 -13.67
CA GLU A 37 -5.01 2.48 -12.97
C GLU A 37 -4.69 2.70 -11.50
N ALA A 38 -3.75 3.61 -11.23
CA ALA A 38 -3.37 3.92 -9.86
C ALA A 38 -4.54 4.53 -9.10
N GLU A 39 -5.30 5.42 -9.73
CA GLU A 39 -6.46 6.04 -9.09
C GLU A 39 -7.52 5.00 -8.75
N THR A 40 -7.71 4.01 -9.59
CA THR A 40 -8.67 2.95 -9.32
C THR A 40 -8.25 2.12 -8.12
N LEU A 41 -6.98 1.76 -8.05
CA LEU A 41 -6.47 0.97 -6.94
C LEU A 41 -6.49 1.78 -5.63
N LEU A 42 -6.30 3.09 -5.75
CA LEU A 42 -6.30 3.96 -4.58
C LEU A 42 -7.63 3.94 -3.86
N LEU A 43 -8.71 3.57 -4.54
CA LEU A 43 -10.03 3.49 -3.90
C LEU A 43 -10.04 2.47 -2.75
N GLN A 44 -9.15 1.47 -2.79
CA GLN A 44 -9.07 0.50 -1.71
C GLN A 44 -8.15 0.96 -0.57
N VAL A 45 -7.35 1.97 -0.82
CA VAL A 45 -6.44 2.52 0.20
C VAL A 45 -6.57 4.03 0.21
N PRO A 46 -7.76 4.55 0.49
CA PRO A 46 -8.06 5.98 0.29
C PRO A 46 -7.32 6.93 1.21
N THR A 47 -6.69 6.43 2.28
CA THR A 47 -5.93 7.28 3.16
C THR A 47 -4.51 7.53 2.66
N TRP A 48 -4.12 6.88 1.57
CA TRP A 48 -2.82 7.11 0.96
C TRP A 48 -2.96 8.22 -0.07
N SER A 49 -1.91 9.03 -0.17
CA SER A 49 -1.87 10.12 -1.15
C SER A 49 -1.13 9.65 -2.38
N LEU A 50 -1.68 9.92 -3.55
CA LEU A 50 -1.09 9.50 -4.81
C LEU A 50 -0.20 10.61 -5.35
N GLY A 51 1.09 10.32 -5.46
CA GLY A 51 2.04 11.22 -6.09
C GLY A 51 2.26 10.80 -7.53
N GLU A 52 3.30 11.34 -8.15
CA GLU A 52 3.59 11.03 -9.52
C GLU A 52 4.12 9.61 -9.69
N ARG A 53 4.96 9.16 -8.78
CA ARG A 53 5.60 7.86 -8.87
C ARG A 53 5.51 7.06 -7.60
N GLU A 54 4.69 7.50 -6.67
CA GLU A 54 4.67 6.91 -5.35
C GLU A 54 3.34 7.13 -4.65
N ILE A 55 3.09 6.36 -3.61
CA ILE A 55 1.99 6.65 -2.70
C ILE A 55 2.57 6.82 -1.30
N THR A 56 1.97 7.70 -0.51
CA THR A 56 2.51 8.07 0.80
C THR A 56 1.38 8.17 1.82
N ARG A 57 1.66 7.74 3.04
CA ARG A 57 0.70 7.92 4.13
C ARG A 57 1.46 8.24 5.40
N GLU A 58 0.89 9.16 6.21
CA GLU A 58 1.44 9.48 7.51
C GLU A 58 0.57 8.88 8.60
N PHE A 59 1.24 8.42 9.65
CA PHE A 59 0.57 7.81 10.79
C PHE A 59 1.04 8.53 12.03
N ARG A 60 0.15 8.74 13.00
CA ARG A 60 0.50 9.39 14.24
C ARG A 60 0.17 8.47 15.39
N PHE A 61 1.10 8.33 16.32
CA PHE A 61 0.97 7.42 17.43
C PHE A 61 1.02 8.17 18.76
N ARG A 62 0.82 7.45 19.85
CA ARG A 62 0.82 8.05 21.17
C ARG A 62 2.22 8.56 21.55
N ASP A 63 3.24 7.78 21.23
CA ASP A 63 4.62 8.11 21.59
C ASP A 63 5.59 7.40 20.66
N PHE A 64 6.86 7.58 20.91
CA PHE A 64 7.91 7.00 20.08
C PHE A 64 7.91 5.48 20.15
N ARG A 65 7.66 4.92 21.34
CA ARG A 65 7.67 3.46 21.51
C ARG A 65 6.60 2.83 20.62
N GLN A 66 5.41 3.39 20.63
CA GLN A 66 4.32 2.86 19.82
C GLN A 66 4.62 3.01 18.33
N ALA A 67 5.22 4.15 17.95
CA ALA A 67 5.60 4.37 16.57
C ALA A 67 6.60 3.30 16.11
N MET A 68 7.58 2.98 16.96
CA MET A 68 8.59 1.99 16.59
C MET A 68 8.03 0.57 16.57
N ASP A 69 7.06 0.27 17.43
CA ASP A 69 6.41 -1.03 17.40
C ASP A 69 5.71 -1.20 16.05
N PHE A 70 5.03 -0.15 15.58
CA PHE A 70 4.37 -0.17 14.29
C PHE A 70 5.40 -0.36 13.17
N VAL A 71 6.49 0.40 13.21
CA VAL A 71 7.53 0.33 12.19
C VAL A 71 8.13 -1.06 12.12
N ASN A 72 8.36 -1.70 13.26
CA ASN A 72 8.93 -3.04 13.28
C ASN A 72 7.96 -4.05 12.65
N ASN A 73 6.66 -3.87 12.86
CA ASN A 73 5.68 -4.75 12.24
C ASN A 73 5.59 -4.51 10.72
N VAL A 74 5.72 -3.25 10.30
CA VAL A 74 5.76 -2.93 8.87
C VAL A 74 6.98 -3.59 8.24
N ALA A 75 8.12 -3.55 8.94
CA ALA A 75 9.35 -4.15 8.44
C ALA A 75 9.18 -5.66 8.25
N SER A 76 8.47 -6.32 9.16
CA SER A 76 8.22 -7.76 9.05
C SER A 76 7.40 -8.07 7.80
N ILE A 77 6.37 -7.27 7.54
CA ILE A 77 5.54 -7.47 6.35
C ILE A 77 6.37 -7.20 5.10
N ALA A 78 7.16 -6.13 5.10
CA ALA A 78 7.99 -5.77 3.95
C ALA A 78 8.99 -6.87 3.62
N ASN A 79 9.57 -7.47 4.64
CA ASN A 79 10.53 -8.55 4.43
C ASN A 79 9.83 -9.81 3.90
N ALA A 80 8.65 -10.10 4.40
CA ALA A 80 7.90 -11.28 3.95
C ALA A 80 7.45 -11.12 2.50
N GLU A 81 7.07 -9.91 2.11
CA GLU A 81 6.58 -9.64 0.76
C GLU A 81 7.71 -9.26 -0.21
N ASP A 82 8.89 -9.01 0.32
CA ASP A 82 10.04 -8.57 -0.46
C ASP A 82 9.72 -7.30 -1.24
N HIS A 83 9.03 -6.37 -0.61
CA HIS A 83 8.72 -5.07 -1.19
C HIS A 83 8.72 -4.05 -0.05
N HIS A 84 9.66 -3.12 -0.09
CA HIS A 84 9.98 -2.31 1.08
C HIS A 84 9.61 -0.85 0.90
N PRO A 85 8.89 -0.26 1.86
CA PRO A 85 8.61 1.18 1.81
C PRO A 85 9.82 1.96 2.29
N ASP A 86 9.84 3.26 1.95
CA ASP A 86 10.75 4.17 2.61
C ASP A 86 10.06 4.55 3.90
N ILE A 87 10.79 4.56 4.99
CA ILE A 87 10.23 4.80 6.32
C ILE A 87 10.90 6.02 6.94
N PHE A 88 10.10 7.00 7.31
CA PHE A 88 10.59 8.19 7.99
C PHE A 88 9.90 8.26 9.35
N VAL A 89 10.68 8.33 10.41
CA VAL A 89 10.15 8.41 11.77
C VAL A 89 10.57 9.72 12.41
N SER A 90 9.62 10.46 12.94
CA SER A 90 9.88 11.67 13.68
C SER A 90 9.06 11.61 14.96
N TYR A 91 9.69 11.20 16.02
CA TYR A 91 9.09 10.94 17.32
C TYR A 91 7.86 10.02 17.20
N ASN A 92 6.65 10.56 17.25
CA ASN A 92 5.43 9.73 17.18
C ASN A 92 4.78 9.75 15.79
N ASN A 93 5.46 10.35 14.81
CA ASN A 93 4.98 10.39 13.43
C ASN A 93 5.77 9.41 12.59
N VAL A 94 5.06 8.66 11.75
CA VAL A 94 5.70 7.76 10.80
C VAL A 94 5.16 8.10 9.42
N ARG A 95 6.04 8.32 8.45
CA ARG A 95 5.61 8.50 7.06
C ARG A 95 6.17 7.35 6.24
N LEU A 96 5.29 6.68 5.53
CA LEU A 96 5.66 5.57 4.67
C LEU A 96 5.43 5.97 3.23
N THR A 97 6.40 5.69 2.38
CA THR A 97 6.31 5.98 0.95
C THR A 97 6.59 4.69 0.20
N LEU A 98 5.70 4.34 -0.72
CA LEU A 98 5.83 3.13 -1.51
C LEU A 98 5.98 3.46 -2.99
N SER A 99 6.94 2.83 -3.63
CA SER A 99 7.08 2.91 -5.07
C SER A 99 7.88 1.68 -5.51
N THR A 100 7.87 1.39 -6.79
CA THR A 100 8.63 0.25 -7.32
C THR A 100 9.81 0.83 -8.09
N HIS A 101 10.94 0.96 -7.40
CA HIS A 101 12.12 1.64 -7.94
C HIS A 101 12.61 1.07 -9.26
N LYS A 102 12.51 -0.24 -9.40
CA LYS A 102 12.98 -0.93 -10.58
C LYS A 102 12.35 -0.42 -11.87
N ILE A 103 11.15 0.09 -11.79
CA ILE A 103 10.44 0.60 -12.96
C ILE A 103 10.14 2.09 -12.87
N GLY A 104 10.66 2.74 -11.83
CA GLY A 104 10.51 4.19 -11.70
C GLY A 104 9.09 4.65 -11.50
N GLY A 105 8.26 3.86 -10.89
CA GLY A 105 6.86 4.23 -10.70
C GLY A 105 6.13 3.20 -9.87
N LEU A 106 4.80 3.19 -10.00
CA LEU A 106 3.96 2.33 -9.18
C LEU A 106 3.64 1.00 -9.87
N SER A 107 3.52 -0.05 -9.06
CA SER A 107 3.06 -1.34 -9.51
C SER A 107 1.98 -1.80 -8.53
N MET A 108 1.36 -2.95 -8.84
CA MET A 108 0.38 -3.54 -7.93
C MET A 108 0.98 -3.77 -6.54
N ASN A 109 2.27 -4.10 -6.47
CA ASN A 109 2.92 -4.38 -5.20
C ASN A 109 2.79 -3.22 -4.21
N ASP A 110 2.86 -1.99 -4.71
CA ASP A 110 2.76 -0.82 -3.84
C ASP A 110 1.39 -0.76 -3.18
N PHE A 111 0.34 -1.06 -3.93
CA PHE A 111 -1.02 -1.02 -3.41
C PHE A 111 -1.32 -2.23 -2.51
N ILE A 112 -0.73 -3.38 -2.81
CA ILE A 112 -0.85 -4.56 -1.96
C ILE A 112 -0.23 -4.27 -0.60
N MET A 113 0.97 -3.69 -0.60
CA MET A 113 1.65 -3.35 0.63
C MET A 113 0.86 -2.30 1.42
N ALA A 114 0.33 -1.29 0.73
CA ALA A 114 -0.46 -0.25 1.39
C ALA A 114 -1.66 -0.86 2.10
N ALA A 115 -2.34 -1.80 1.45
CA ALA A 115 -3.51 -2.44 2.04
C ALA A 115 -3.14 -3.27 3.26
N LYS A 116 -2.03 -4.00 3.20
CA LYS A 116 -1.57 -4.79 4.34
C LYS A 116 -1.18 -3.90 5.51
N ILE A 117 -0.52 -2.79 5.22
CA ILE A 117 -0.11 -1.84 6.24
C ILE A 117 -1.35 -1.19 6.88
N ASP A 118 -2.38 -0.90 6.08
CA ASP A 118 -3.60 -0.31 6.60
C ASP A 118 -4.27 -1.25 7.61
N LEU A 119 -4.29 -2.55 7.34
CA LEU A 119 -4.86 -3.50 8.27
C LEU A 119 -4.05 -3.52 9.57
N LEU A 120 -2.73 -3.46 9.44
CA LEU A 120 -1.88 -3.44 10.61
C LEU A 120 -2.13 -2.19 11.44
N ALA A 121 -2.29 -1.05 10.78
CA ALA A 121 -2.44 0.22 11.46
C ALA A 121 -3.70 0.29 12.33
N ILE A 122 -4.72 -0.48 12.01
CA ILE A 122 -5.96 -0.48 12.78
C ILE A 122 -5.68 -0.79 14.25
N GLN A 123 -4.67 -1.59 14.54
CA GLN A 123 -4.36 -1.97 15.91
C GLN A 123 -3.86 -0.80 16.75
N TRP A 124 -3.33 0.24 16.13
CA TRP A 124 -2.74 1.36 16.84
C TRP A 124 -3.56 2.64 16.79
N THR A 125 -4.53 2.71 15.89
CA THR A 125 -5.33 3.93 15.77
C THR A 125 -6.64 3.68 16.48
N VAL A 126 -6.89 4.42 17.51
CA VAL A 126 -8.08 4.18 18.30
C VAL A 126 -9.05 5.31 18.19
#